data_c7a7965429e096604c343a5b1e7994b7
#
_entry.id   c7a7965429e096604c343a5b1e7994b7
#
_cell.length_a   1.000
_cell.length_b   1.000
_cell.length_c   1.000
_cell.angle_alpha   90.00
_cell.angle_beta   90.00
_cell.angle_gamma   90.00
#
_symmetry.space_group_name_H-M   'P 1'
#
loop_
_entity.id
_entity.type
_entity.pdbx_description
1 polymer ?
#
loop_
_entity_poly.entity_id
_entity_poly.type
_entity_poly.pdbx_seq_one_letter_code
_entity_poly.pdbx_strand_id
1 'polypeptide(L)'
;MIEIDKYLLELDRATPVQVKGRVKEVIGLVVKAAVPDVWIGELCLVYSSRSKLPVKAEVVGFQGGDVLLMPLGDLQNVGPQSDVVPTGKCLTVKVGPQLLGRVLNGVGEPMDTRLRGPLECHDEYPVYSHPPDPLSRQRVIHPLSIGIRAIDSLLTCGEGQRVGLFAAAGVGKSTLMGMIARNTEADVNVIALIGERGREVLDFIEQDLGEEGLKRTVVVCATSNEPSLVRLKGAYVATAIAESFRDQGKKVVLMMDSVTRFARAQREVGLACGEPPTRGGYTPSVFAELPKLLERSGNSDKGSITAFYTVLVAGDDMNEPVADEVRSILDGHIILSRDLAAQGHYPAIDPLQSVSRVMTTVAGPDHCRAAEQVREVLATYEKQRDLILLGAYQRGTDRKVDFAIDNIDAVQGFLKQGTQEKADFRETLSRVNKLCGASIINARKG
;
A
#
# COMPACT_ATOMS: atom_id res chain seq x y z
N MET A 1 -34.70 37.56 26.58
CA MET A 1 -35.16 37.33 25.22
C MET A 1 -34.70 35.91 24.88
N ILE A 2 -35.61 35.01 24.58
CA ILE A 2 -35.26 33.60 24.25
C ILE A 2 -34.72 33.64 22.79
N GLU A 3 -33.53 33.17 22.56
CA GLU A 3 -32.94 33.05 21.21
C GLU A 3 -33.64 31.93 20.44
N ILE A 4 -34.77 32.26 19.84
CA ILE A 4 -35.63 31.33 19.08
C ILE A 4 -34.85 30.71 17.90
N ASP A 5 -33.97 31.47 17.26
CA ASP A 5 -33.16 31.00 16.12
C ASP A 5 -32.26 29.79 16.47
N LYS A 6 -31.77 29.74 17.70
CA LYS A 6 -31.00 28.58 18.18
C LYS A 6 -31.85 27.31 18.24
N TYR A 7 -33.09 27.44 18.71
CA TYR A 7 -34.04 26.32 18.81
C TYR A 7 -34.57 25.91 17.44
N LEU A 8 -34.73 26.84 16.49
CA LEU A 8 -35.12 26.54 15.13
C LEU A 8 -34.00 25.77 14.40
N LEU A 9 -32.75 26.16 14.57
CA LEU A 9 -31.57 25.42 14.06
C LEU A 9 -31.44 24.01 14.65
N GLU A 10 -31.75 23.85 15.93
CA GLU A 10 -31.76 22.54 16.59
C GLU A 10 -32.93 21.67 16.12
N LEU A 11 -34.11 22.28 15.87
CA LEU A 11 -35.29 21.59 15.35
C LEU A 11 -35.11 21.14 13.90
N ASP A 12 -34.46 21.96 13.04
CA ASP A 12 -34.10 21.57 11.66
C ASP A 12 -33.07 20.44 11.63
N ARG A 13 -32.25 20.31 12.66
CA ARG A 13 -31.29 19.21 12.80
C ARG A 13 -31.88 17.97 13.49
N ALA A 14 -33.01 18.12 14.17
CA ALA A 14 -33.65 17.01 14.85
C ALA A 14 -34.36 16.11 13.86
N THR A 15 -34.01 14.85 13.81
CA THR A 15 -34.81 13.80 13.15
C THR A 15 -35.86 13.29 14.13
N PRO A 16 -37.11 13.83 14.09
CA PRO A 16 -38.14 13.53 15.11
C PRO A 16 -38.64 12.08 15.05
N VAL A 17 -38.37 11.38 13.92
CA VAL A 17 -38.73 9.97 13.72
C VAL A 17 -37.44 9.21 13.40
N GLN A 18 -36.99 8.38 14.32
CA GLN A 18 -35.87 7.48 14.06
C GLN A 18 -36.43 6.20 13.42
N VAL A 19 -36.08 5.98 12.16
CA VAL A 19 -36.36 4.73 11.47
C VAL A 19 -35.49 3.64 12.07
N LYS A 20 -36.09 2.53 12.49
CA LYS A 20 -35.39 1.36 13.03
C LYS A 20 -35.76 0.12 12.24
N GLY A 21 -34.76 -0.67 11.96
CA GLY A 21 -34.92 -2.05 11.50
C GLY A 21 -34.64 -3.05 12.62
N ARG A 22 -34.73 -4.34 12.28
CA ARG A 22 -34.42 -5.44 13.19
C ARG A 22 -33.61 -6.52 12.53
N VAL A 23 -32.66 -7.06 13.29
CA VAL A 23 -31.92 -8.25 12.88
C VAL A 23 -32.88 -9.44 12.83
N LYS A 24 -32.91 -10.13 11.69
CA LYS A 24 -33.65 -11.37 11.49
C LYS A 24 -32.76 -12.59 11.78
N GLU A 25 -31.57 -12.58 11.23
CA GLU A 25 -30.66 -13.72 11.26
C GLU A 25 -29.20 -13.25 11.24
N VAL A 26 -28.32 -14.03 11.86
CA VAL A 26 -26.85 -13.86 11.77
C VAL A 26 -26.25 -15.13 11.19
N ILE A 27 -25.59 -15.03 10.03
CA ILE A 27 -25.00 -16.17 9.31
C ILE A 27 -23.52 -15.89 9.06
N GLY A 28 -22.66 -16.54 9.81
CA GLY A 28 -21.20 -16.33 9.69
C GLY A 28 -20.82 -14.86 9.86
N LEU A 29 -20.37 -14.22 8.78
CA LEU A 29 -19.93 -12.82 8.77
C LEU A 29 -21.05 -11.81 8.45
N VAL A 30 -22.23 -12.28 8.10
CA VAL A 30 -23.32 -11.43 7.60
C VAL A 30 -24.48 -11.42 8.58
N VAL A 31 -25.03 -10.25 8.82
CA VAL A 31 -26.26 -10.01 9.56
C VAL A 31 -27.37 -9.68 8.55
N LYS A 32 -28.41 -10.49 8.51
CA LYS A 32 -29.63 -10.19 7.75
C LYS A 32 -30.60 -9.40 8.61
N ALA A 33 -31.05 -8.27 8.09
CA ALA A 33 -31.95 -7.38 8.81
C ALA A 33 -33.06 -6.85 7.88
N ALA A 34 -34.20 -6.54 8.47
CA ALA A 34 -35.25 -5.76 7.81
C ALA A 34 -35.04 -4.30 8.21
N VAL A 35 -34.54 -3.50 7.27
CA VAL A 35 -34.27 -2.06 7.47
C VAL A 35 -34.78 -1.34 6.21
N PRO A 36 -35.68 -0.36 6.34
CA PRO A 36 -36.16 0.41 5.20
C PRO A 36 -35.13 1.51 4.81
N ASP A 37 -35.21 1.94 3.56
CA ASP A 37 -34.55 3.13 3.00
C ASP A 37 -33.02 3.18 3.21
N VAL A 38 -32.33 2.06 3.05
CA VAL A 38 -30.86 1.99 3.13
C VAL A 38 -30.26 1.68 1.75
N TRP A 39 -28.99 2.06 1.55
CA TRP A 39 -28.24 1.82 0.32
C TRP A 39 -26.90 1.10 0.57
N ILE A 40 -26.32 0.52 -0.48
CA ILE A 40 -25.02 -0.16 -0.37
C ILE A 40 -23.93 0.82 0.05
N GLY A 41 -23.15 0.45 1.09
CA GLY A 41 -22.10 1.28 1.66
C GLY A 41 -22.55 2.18 2.82
N GLU A 42 -23.85 2.25 3.12
CA GLU A 42 -24.36 2.98 4.27
C GLU A 42 -23.96 2.30 5.58
N LEU A 43 -23.58 3.10 6.58
CA LEU A 43 -23.37 2.63 7.94
C LEU A 43 -24.68 2.50 8.68
N CYS A 44 -24.83 1.38 9.37
CA CYS A 44 -25.88 1.13 10.32
C CYS A 44 -25.30 0.86 11.73
N LEU A 45 -26.04 1.23 12.76
CA LEU A 45 -25.70 0.94 14.14
C LEU A 45 -26.58 -0.22 14.63
N VAL A 46 -25.95 -1.34 15.00
CA VAL A 46 -26.64 -2.52 15.51
C VAL A 46 -26.60 -2.51 17.04
N TYR A 47 -27.76 -2.34 17.66
CA TYR A 47 -27.90 -2.28 19.12
C TYR A 47 -28.33 -3.64 19.66
N SER A 48 -27.53 -4.17 20.57
CA SER A 48 -27.89 -5.36 21.35
C SER A 48 -28.42 -4.96 22.73
N SER A 49 -29.43 -5.67 23.22
CA SER A 49 -29.93 -5.49 24.58
C SER A 49 -28.88 -5.81 25.65
N ARG A 50 -27.81 -6.50 25.30
CA ARG A 50 -26.72 -6.94 26.19
C ARG A 50 -25.47 -6.06 26.14
N SER A 51 -25.42 -5.06 25.25
CA SER A 51 -24.28 -4.15 25.11
C SER A 51 -24.74 -2.70 25.15
N LYS A 52 -23.99 -1.84 25.86
CA LYS A 52 -24.26 -0.40 25.88
C LYS A 52 -23.84 0.34 24.62
N LEU A 53 -22.86 -0.21 23.90
CA LEU A 53 -22.33 0.38 22.67
C LEU A 53 -22.84 -0.40 21.46
N PRO A 54 -23.30 0.30 20.42
CA PRO A 54 -23.70 -0.35 19.18
C PRO A 54 -22.49 -0.88 18.42
N VAL A 55 -22.71 -1.93 17.63
CA VAL A 55 -21.76 -2.41 16.64
C VAL A 55 -22.03 -1.63 15.34
N LYS A 56 -20.99 -0.99 14.78
CA LYS A 56 -21.06 -0.41 13.44
C LYS A 56 -21.10 -1.54 12.42
N ALA A 57 -22.00 -1.47 11.47
CA ALA A 57 -22.09 -2.42 10.36
C ALA A 57 -22.37 -1.67 9.05
N GLU A 58 -21.87 -2.18 7.94
CA GLU A 58 -22.08 -1.59 6.62
C GLU A 58 -23.05 -2.44 5.80
N VAL A 59 -23.92 -1.80 5.04
CA VAL A 59 -24.78 -2.45 4.06
C VAL A 59 -23.91 -2.93 2.90
N VAL A 60 -23.78 -4.26 2.74
CA VAL A 60 -22.97 -4.89 1.69
C VAL A 60 -23.81 -5.46 0.54
N GLY A 61 -25.12 -5.53 0.71
CA GLY A 61 -26.03 -6.02 -0.34
C GLY A 61 -27.44 -6.23 0.15
N PHE A 62 -28.27 -6.82 -0.73
CA PHE A 62 -29.66 -7.15 -0.48
C PHE A 62 -29.96 -8.58 -0.95
N GLN A 63 -30.78 -9.32 -0.22
CA GLN A 63 -31.18 -10.67 -0.58
C GLN A 63 -32.63 -10.94 -0.15
N GLY A 64 -33.52 -11.25 -1.09
CA GLY A 64 -34.90 -11.61 -0.79
C GLY A 64 -35.69 -10.54 -0.02
N GLY A 65 -35.37 -9.26 -0.22
CA GLY A 65 -35.97 -8.13 0.51
C GLY A 65 -35.34 -7.81 1.85
N ASP A 66 -34.34 -8.58 2.28
CA ASP A 66 -33.54 -8.31 3.47
C ASP A 66 -32.26 -7.58 3.12
N VAL A 67 -31.80 -6.75 4.05
CA VAL A 67 -30.53 -6.05 4.00
C VAL A 67 -29.43 -6.96 4.54
N LEU A 68 -28.34 -7.08 3.81
CA LEU A 68 -27.13 -7.76 4.26
C LEU A 68 -26.19 -6.73 4.87
N LEU A 69 -25.96 -6.84 6.18
CA LEU A 69 -25.04 -6.01 6.93
C LEU A 69 -23.80 -6.81 7.28
N MET A 70 -22.63 -6.18 7.15
CA MET A 70 -21.37 -6.77 7.59
C MET A 70 -20.75 -5.89 8.69
N PRO A 71 -20.36 -6.47 9.83
CA PRO A 71 -19.88 -5.70 10.98
C PRO A 71 -18.49 -5.13 10.75
N LEU A 72 -18.26 -3.93 11.28
CA LEU A 72 -16.96 -3.28 11.42
C LEU A 72 -16.37 -3.49 12.83
N GLY A 73 -16.70 -4.59 13.46
CA GLY A 73 -16.27 -4.99 14.81
C GLY A 73 -16.79 -6.37 15.16
N ASP A 74 -16.66 -6.75 16.42
CA ASP A 74 -17.12 -8.05 16.91
C ASP A 74 -18.66 -8.07 17.05
N LEU A 75 -19.27 -9.17 16.59
CA LEU A 75 -20.72 -9.42 16.71
C LEU A 75 -21.14 -10.00 18.07
N GLN A 76 -20.27 -9.98 19.09
CA GLN A 76 -20.62 -10.47 20.41
C GLN A 76 -21.92 -9.79 20.90
N ASN A 77 -22.85 -10.61 21.36
CA ASN A 77 -24.15 -10.18 21.88
C ASN A 77 -25.15 -9.66 20.82
N VAL A 78 -24.85 -9.67 19.53
CA VAL A 78 -25.83 -9.40 18.47
C VAL A 78 -26.63 -10.70 18.20
N GLY A 79 -27.95 -10.58 18.17
CA GLY A 79 -28.82 -11.71 17.94
C GLY A 79 -30.13 -11.28 17.28
N PRO A 80 -31.05 -12.23 17.03
CA PRO A 80 -32.37 -11.92 16.52
C PRO A 80 -33.05 -10.83 17.37
N GLN A 81 -33.79 -9.93 16.72
CA GLN A 81 -34.48 -8.80 17.37
C GLN A 81 -33.56 -7.65 17.87
N SER A 82 -32.23 -7.71 17.66
CA SER A 82 -31.37 -6.53 17.85
C SER A 82 -31.84 -5.39 16.95
N ASP A 83 -31.88 -4.17 17.46
CA ASP A 83 -32.29 -2.99 16.69
C ASP A 83 -31.19 -2.60 15.71
N VAL A 84 -31.57 -2.23 14.51
CA VAL A 84 -30.66 -1.68 13.46
C VAL A 84 -31.10 -0.27 13.13
N VAL A 85 -30.19 0.68 13.30
CA VAL A 85 -30.45 2.11 13.05
C VAL A 85 -29.59 2.57 11.88
N PRO A 86 -30.17 2.92 10.73
CA PRO A 86 -29.41 3.53 9.64
C PRO A 86 -28.89 4.90 10.04
N THR A 87 -27.71 5.27 9.55
CA THR A 87 -27.08 6.56 9.88
C THR A 87 -27.26 7.62 8.81
N GLY A 88 -27.72 7.25 7.61
CA GLY A 88 -27.77 8.13 6.45
C GLY A 88 -26.38 8.55 5.93
N LYS A 89 -25.32 7.85 6.31
CA LYS A 89 -23.93 8.22 6.00
C LYS A 89 -23.09 7.01 5.63
N CYS A 90 -22.11 7.19 4.74
CA CYS A 90 -21.03 6.24 4.52
C CYS A 90 -19.91 6.42 5.56
N LEU A 91 -18.96 5.49 5.56
CA LEU A 91 -17.79 5.58 6.44
C LEU A 91 -16.94 6.79 6.06
N THR A 92 -16.65 7.64 7.06
CA THR A 92 -15.69 8.75 7.00
C THR A 92 -14.52 8.48 7.92
N VAL A 93 -13.39 9.11 7.67
CA VAL A 93 -12.21 9.10 8.55
C VAL A 93 -11.86 10.53 8.95
N LYS A 94 -11.48 10.72 10.19
CA LYS A 94 -10.98 12.01 10.69
C LYS A 94 -9.62 12.30 10.07
N VAL A 95 -9.41 13.52 9.57
CA VAL A 95 -8.19 13.93 8.90
C VAL A 95 -7.64 15.24 9.47
N GLY A 96 -6.34 15.45 9.31
CA GLY A 96 -5.65 16.64 9.76
C GLY A 96 -4.17 16.36 10.06
N PRO A 97 -3.35 17.40 10.25
CA PRO A 97 -1.92 17.27 10.57
C PRO A 97 -1.67 16.53 11.90
N GLN A 98 -2.67 16.48 12.80
CA GLN A 98 -2.61 15.75 14.06
C GLN A 98 -2.54 14.23 13.90
N LEU A 99 -2.79 13.72 12.68
CA LEU A 99 -2.59 12.30 12.33
C LEU A 99 -1.12 11.89 12.26
N LEU A 100 -0.20 12.84 12.05
CA LEU A 100 1.22 12.53 11.96
C LEU A 100 1.73 11.97 13.29
N GLY A 101 2.43 10.84 13.20
CA GLY A 101 2.91 10.12 14.36
C GLY A 101 1.89 9.18 15.01
N ARG A 102 0.67 9.05 14.46
CA ARG A 102 -0.41 8.25 15.06
C ARG A 102 -0.55 6.87 14.41
N VAL A 103 -1.04 5.95 15.22
CA VAL A 103 -1.41 4.59 14.80
C VAL A 103 -2.91 4.44 14.94
N LEU A 104 -3.57 4.13 13.82
CA LEU A 104 -5.02 4.00 13.70
C LEU A 104 -5.40 2.54 13.43
N ASN A 105 -6.62 2.16 13.82
CA ASN A 105 -7.20 0.87 13.42
C ASN A 105 -7.75 0.91 11.97
N GLY A 106 -8.26 -0.22 11.48
CA GLY A 106 -8.79 -0.35 10.12
C GLY A 106 -10.02 0.50 9.80
N VAL A 107 -10.64 1.13 10.81
CA VAL A 107 -11.75 2.08 10.63
C VAL A 107 -11.38 3.53 10.94
N GLY A 108 -10.08 3.81 11.13
CA GLY A 108 -9.54 5.15 11.32
C GLY A 108 -9.61 5.67 12.76
N GLU A 109 -9.86 4.82 13.76
CA GLU A 109 -9.86 5.19 15.17
C GLU A 109 -8.45 5.01 15.78
N PRO A 110 -8.00 5.92 16.68
CA PRO A 110 -6.65 5.85 17.24
C PRO A 110 -6.47 4.65 18.19
N MET A 111 -5.42 3.85 17.96
CA MET A 111 -5.02 2.72 18.81
C MET A 111 -4.05 3.14 19.91
N ASP A 112 -3.37 4.26 19.74
CA ASP A 112 -2.28 4.77 20.57
C ASP A 112 -2.73 5.83 21.59
N THR A 113 -4.02 5.95 21.86
CA THR A 113 -4.61 6.97 22.75
C THR A 113 -4.01 6.93 24.17
N ARG A 114 -3.63 5.75 24.67
CA ARG A 114 -3.00 5.62 26.00
C ARG A 114 -1.60 6.25 26.07
N LEU A 115 -0.88 6.25 24.94
CA LEU A 115 0.52 6.75 24.84
C LEU A 115 0.56 8.20 24.37
N ARG A 116 -0.34 8.59 23.46
CA ARG A 116 -0.31 9.87 22.74
C ARG A 116 -1.54 10.76 22.96
N GLY A 117 -2.43 10.36 23.87
CA GLY A 117 -3.66 11.11 24.15
C GLY A 117 -4.74 10.96 23.06
N PRO A 118 -5.89 11.61 23.25
CA PRO A 118 -6.98 11.60 22.28
C PRO A 118 -6.55 12.24 20.95
N LEU A 119 -7.20 11.83 19.86
CA LEU A 119 -7.00 12.41 18.53
C LEU A 119 -7.98 13.58 18.35
N GLU A 120 -7.45 14.80 18.22
CA GLU A 120 -8.23 16.03 18.06
C GLU A 120 -8.22 16.47 16.58
N CYS A 121 -8.86 15.70 15.71
CA CYS A 121 -9.14 16.07 14.33
C CYS A 121 -10.62 16.42 14.20
N HIS A 122 -10.92 17.52 13.52
CA HIS A 122 -12.30 18.01 13.34
C HIS A 122 -12.82 17.77 11.92
N ASP A 123 -11.91 17.72 10.93
CA ASP A 123 -12.29 17.48 9.54
C ASP A 123 -12.51 15.99 9.29
N GLU A 124 -13.49 15.69 8.45
CA GLU A 124 -13.81 14.33 8.02
C GLU A 124 -13.59 14.20 6.51
N TYR A 125 -13.05 13.06 6.08
CA TYR A 125 -12.84 12.74 4.67
C TYR A 125 -13.57 11.42 4.34
N PRO A 126 -14.25 11.33 3.19
CA PRO A 126 -14.97 10.10 2.81
C PRO A 126 -13.97 8.98 2.54
N VAL A 127 -14.22 7.80 3.12
CA VAL A 127 -13.36 6.62 2.92
C VAL A 127 -13.47 6.11 1.50
N TYR A 128 -14.65 6.19 0.90
CA TYR A 128 -14.87 5.93 -0.52
C TYR A 128 -14.88 7.23 -1.31
N SER A 129 -13.97 7.33 -2.26
CA SER A 129 -13.82 8.45 -3.18
C SER A 129 -13.52 7.92 -4.58
N HIS A 130 -13.85 8.70 -5.58
CA HIS A 130 -13.46 8.39 -6.95
C HIS A 130 -11.98 8.75 -7.19
N PRO A 131 -11.28 8.00 -8.06
CA PRO A 131 -9.96 8.41 -8.53
C PRO A 131 -10.01 9.82 -9.15
N PRO A 132 -8.90 10.59 -9.13
CA PRO A 132 -8.81 11.83 -9.87
C PRO A 132 -9.16 11.64 -11.34
N ASP A 133 -9.83 12.62 -11.94
CA ASP A 133 -10.18 12.59 -13.36
C ASP A 133 -8.93 12.38 -14.23
N PRO A 134 -8.95 11.44 -15.20
CA PRO A 134 -7.79 11.14 -16.03
C PRO A 134 -7.21 12.35 -16.78
N LEU A 135 -8.05 13.33 -17.14
CA LEU A 135 -7.62 14.53 -17.85
C LEU A 135 -7.06 15.63 -16.93
N SER A 136 -7.38 15.58 -15.62
CA SER A 136 -6.86 16.50 -14.61
C SER A 136 -5.54 16.03 -13.98
N ARG A 137 -5.14 14.74 -14.19
CA ARG A 137 -3.91 14.20 -13.66
C ARG A 137 -2.68 14.84 -14.28
N GLN A 138 -1.74 15.26 -13.45
CA GLN A 138 -0.42 15.67 -13.93
C GLN A 138 0.42 14.46 -14.33
N ARG A 139 1.28 14.65 -15.34
CA ARG A 139 2.21 13.58 -15.77
C ARG A 139 3.30 13.36 -14.72
N VAL A 140 3.80 12.14 -14.66
CA VAL A 140 4.96 11.78 -13.83
C VAL A 140 6.23 12.23 -14.57
N ILE A 141 6.79 13.38 -14.19
CA ILE A 141 7.96 13.99 -14.85
C ILE A 141 9.11 14.34 -13.88
N HIS A 142 8.86 14.31 -12.58
CA HIS A 142 9.85 14.58 -11.56
C HIS A 142 10.28 13.30 -10.87
N PRO A 143 11.60 13.05 -10.69
CA PRO A 143 12.07 11.93 -9.90
C PRO A 143 11.76 12.17 -8.42
N LEU A 144 11.43 11.09 -7.71
CA LEU A 144 11.32 11.07 -6.26
C LEU A 144 12.48 10.25 -5.69
N SER A 145 13.32 10.86 -4.88
CA SER A 145 14.38 10.14 -4.17
C SER A 145 13.78 9.25 -3.10
N ILE A 146 14.09 7.97 -3.18
CA ILE A 146 13.69 6.95 -2.22
C ILE A 146 14.79 6.71 -1.18
N GLY A 147 16.04 7.12 -1.48
CA GLY A 147 17.19 6.95 -0.61
C GLY A 147 17.72 5.52 -0.57
N ILE A 148 17.42 4.71 -1.59
CA ILE A 148 17.89 3.34 -1.77
C ILE A 148 18.60 3.24 -3.11
N ARG A 149 19.92 2.98 -3.08
CA ARG A 149 20.79 2.99 -4.27
C ARG A 149 20.25 2.18 -5.42
N ALA A 150 19.83 0.94 -5.16
CA ALA A 150 19.29 0.05 -6.19
C ALA A 150 18.03 0.63 -6.87
N ILE A 151 17.15 1.31 -6.11
CA ILE A 151 15.94 1.94 -6.63
C ILE A 151 16.30 3.23 -7.36
N ASP A 152 17.01 4.14 -6.67
CA ASP A 152 17.30 5.47 -7.20
C ASP A 152 18.16 5.42 -8.47
N SER A 153 19.07 4.43 -8.60
CA SER A 153 19.94 4.30 -9.77
C SER A 153 19.38 3.47 -10.91
N LEU A 154 18.71 2.36 -10.63
CA LEU A 154 18.30 1.40 -11.66
C LEU A 154 16.78 1.33 -11.91
N LEU A 155 15.99 1.80 -10.95
CA LEU A 155 14.53 1.69 -10.94
C LEU A 155 13.88 3.02 -10.56
N THR A 156 14.53 4.13 -10.95
CA THR A 156 14.15 5.49 -10.51
C THR A 156 12.64 5.70 -10.48
N CYS A 157 12.15 6.05 -9.31
CA CYS A 157 10.74 6.33 -9.09
C CYS A 157 10.42 7.77 -9.45
N GLY A 158 9.22 8.00 -9.94
CA GLY A 158 8.68 9.33 -10.19
C GLY A 158 7.65 9.74 -9.14
N GLU A 159 7.50 11.04 -8.91
CA GLU A 159 6.42 11.59 -8.07
C GLU A 159 5.05 11.21 -8.66
N GLY A 160 4.22 10.53 -7.86
CA GLY A 160 2.92 10.04 -8.29
C GLY A 160 2.96 8.69 -9.02
N GLN A 161 4.10 8.00 -9.06
CA GLN A 161 4.19 6.66 -9.62
C GLN A 161 3.58 5.62 -8.68
N ARG A 162 2.96 4.58 -9.25
CA ARG A 162 2.46 3.41 -8.53
C ARG A 162 3.38 2.23 -8.80
N VAL A 163 4.02 1.72 -7.76
CA VAL A 163 5.02 0.65 -7.84
C VAL A 163 4.55 -0.58 -7.07
N GLY A 164 4.62 -1.75 -7.69
CA GLY A 164 4.41 -3.02 -7.03
C GLY A 164 5.69 -3.53 -6.37
N LEU A 165 5.62 -3.93 -5.10
CA LEU A 165 6.72 -4.56 -4.39
C LEU A 165 6.39 -6.05 -4.23
N PHE A 166 6.95 -6.89 -5.10
CA PHE A 166 6.67 -8.33 -5.13
C PHE A 166 7.70 -9.07 -4.29
N ALA A 167 7.23 -9.84 -3.34
CA ALA A 167 8.09 -10.49 -2.38
C ALA A 167 7.50 -11.80 -1.87
N ALA A 168 8.35 -12.81 -1.70
CA ALA A 168 8.04 -13.95 -0.85
C ALA A 168 8.17 -13.58 0.64
N ALA A 169 7.73 -14.46 1.52
CA ALA A 169 7.93 -14.27 2.96
C ALA A 169 9.43 -14.35 3.34
N GLY A 170 9.89 -13.47 4.23
CA GLY A 170 11.23 -13.52 4.82
C GLY A 170 12.37 -12.93 3.99
N VAL A 171 12.10 -12.23 2.89
CA VAL A 171 13.14 -11.63 2.02
C VAL A 171 13.51 -10.17 2.38
N GLY A 172 13.06 -9.66 3.52
CA GLY A 172 13.36 -8.29 3.96
C GLY A 172 12.38 -7.22 3.48
N LYS A 173 11.15 -7.60 3.11
CA LYS A 173 10.10 -6.67 2.64
C LYS A 173 9.83 -5.55 3.65
N SER A 174 9.54 -5.87 4.91
CA SER A 174 9.21 -4.88 5.95
C SER A 174 10.37 -3.92 6.21
N THR A 175 11.59 -4.45 6.26
CA THR A 175 12.82 -3.65 6.40
C THR A 175 12.98 -2.68 5.24
N LEU A 176 12.75 -3.13 3.99
CA LEU A 176 12.78 -2.25 2.81
C LEU A 176 11.73 -1.14 2.91
N MET A 177 10.50 -1.46 3.33
CA MET A 177 9.44 -0.47 3.54
C MET A 177 9.83 0.55 4.62
N GLY A 178 10.43 0.11 5.73
CA GLY A 178 10.96 0.98 6.77
C GLY A 178 12.07 1.90 6.23
N MET A 179 12.98 1.37 5.42
CA MET A 179 14.01 2.18 4.74
C MET A 179 13.38 3.23 3.81
N ILE A 180 12.38 2.87 3.01
CA ILE A 180 11.64 3.81 2.16
C ILE A 180 11.02 4.92 3.02
N ALA A 181 10.30 4.56 4.08
CA ALA A 181 9.62 5.51 4.95
C ALA A 181 10.58 6.51 5.61
N ARG A 182 11.75 6.04 6.05
CA ARG A 182 12.75 6.91 6.69
C ARG A 182 13.51 7.79 5.70
N ASN A 183 13.78 7.29 4.51
CA ASN A 183 14.76 7.89 3.61
C ASN A 183 14.12 8.75 2.50
N THR A 184 12.87 8.50 2.11
CA THR A 184 12.21 9.25 1.03
C THR A 184 12.13 10.75 1.29
N GLU A 185 12.17 11.54 0.22
CA GLU A 185 12.01 12.99 0.25
C GLU A 185 10.53 13.46 0.26
N ALA A 186 9.57 12.53 0.41
CA ALA A 186 8.17 12.88 0.55
C ALA A 186 7.88 13.67 1.85
N ASP A 187 6.85 14.52 1.81
CA ASP A 187 6.43 15.33 2.98
C ASP A 187 5.78 14.44 4.05
N VAL A 188 4.96 13.47 3.62
CA VAL A 188 4.14 12.61 4.48
C VAL A 188 4.20 11.17 4.00
N ASN A 189 4.29 10.24 4.93
CA ASN A 189 4.09 8.82 4.67
C ASN A 189 2.74 8.37 5.25
N VAL A 190 2.04 7.53 4.51
CA VAL A 190 0.87 6.79 5.01
C VAL A 190 1.12 5.31 4.81
N ILE A 191 1.06 4.53 5.88
CA ILE A 191 1.38 3.10 5.84
C ILE A 191 0.15 2.31 6.25
N ALA A 192 -0.32 1.44 5.35
CA ALA A 192 -1.43 0.52 5.60
C ALA A 192 -0.87 -0.89 5.87
N LEU A 193 -1.02 -1.38 7.09
CA LEU A 193 -0.66 -2.75 7.49
C LEU A 193 -1.94 -3.59 7.53
N ILE A 194 -2.20 -4.30 6.42
CA ILE A 194 -3.45 -5.02 6.20
C ILE A 194 -3.26 -6.52 6.36
N GLY A 195 -3.90 -7.09 7.37
CA GLY A 195 -3.87 -8.53 7.64
C GLY A 195 -2.53 -9.04 8.17
N GLU A 196 -1.64 -8.16 8.62
CA GLU A 196 -0.37 -8.55 9.24
C GLU A 196 -0.59 -9.00 10.69
N ARG A 197 0.37 -9.73 11.24
CA ARG A 197 0.29 -10.21 12.62
C ARG A 197 0.56 -9.05 13.59
N GLY A 198 -0.17 -8.99 14.70
CA GLY A 198 -0.01 -7.92 15.69
C GLY A 198 1.43 -7.74 16.18
N ARG A 199 2.22 -8.84 16.32
CA ARG A 199 3.64 -8.76 16.64
C ARG A 199 4.45 -8.06 15.56
N GLU A 200 4.23 -8.39 14.29
CA GLU A 200 4.96 -7.81 13.15
C GLU A 200 4.67 -6.32 13.00
N VAL A 201 3.46 -5.88 13.38
CA VAL A 201 3.08 -4.47 13.42
C VAL A 201 3.93 -3.68 14.43
N LEU A 202 4.09 -4.21 15.64
CA LEU A 202 4.89 -3.56 16.68
C LEU A 202 6.37 -3.50 16.29
N ASP A 203 6.93 -4.64 15.83
CA ASP A 203 8.30 -4.73 15.36
C ASP A 203 8.57 -3.72 14.23
N PHE A 204 7.65 -3.57 13.27
CA PHE A 204 7.75 -2.61 12.18
C PHE A 204 7.77 -1.16 12.69
N ILE A 205 6.86 -0.80 13.61
CA ILE A 205 6.77 0.57 14.13
C ILE A 205 8.02 0.93 14.94
N GLU A 206 8.50 0.03 15.79
CA GLU A 206 9.60 0.30 16.72
C GLU A 206 10.98 0.16 16.06
N GLN A 207 11.19 -0.87 15.23
CA GLN A 207 12.51 -1.22 14.69
C GLN A 207 12.70 -0.72 13.26
N ASP A 208 11.73 -1.00 12.36
CA ASP A 208 11.87 -0.65 10.95
C ASP A 208 11.58 0.84 10.70
N LEU A 209 10.53 1.39 11.30
CA LEU A 209 10.15 2.80 11.14
C LEU A 209 10.90 3.71 12.13
N GLY A 210 10.93 3.33 13.40
CA GLY A 210 11.53 4.08 14.49
C GLY A 210 10.81 5.41 14.78
N GLU A 211 11.25 6.12 15.82
CA GLU A 211 10.60 7.38 16.24
C GLU A 211 10.71 8.49 15.18
N GLU A 212 11.84 8.62 14.52
CA GLU A 212 12.04 9.66 13.50
C GLU A 212 11.19 9.41 12.25
N GLY A 213 11.11 8.15 11.79
CA GLY A 213 10.25 7.80 10.68
C GLY A 213 8.76 7.99 11.02
N LEU A 214 8.37 7.68 12.26
CA LEU A 214 6.99 7.81 12.71
C LEU A 214 6.51 9.27 12.76
N LYS A 215 7.37 10.25 13.08
CA LYS A 215 7.00 11.68 13.17
C LYS A 215 6.31 12.22 11.90
N ARG A 216 6.64 11.72 10.74
CA ARG A 216 6.05 12.10 9.44
C ARG A 216 5.19 11.01 8.81
N THR A 217 4.77 10.04 9.61
CA THR A 217 4.03 8.87 9.16
C THR A 217 2.70 8.75 9.88
N VAL A 218 1.67 8.36 9.14
CA VAL A 218 0.40 7.85 9.68
C VAL A 218 0.36 6.35 9.42
N VAL A 219 0.14 5.55 10.46
CA VAL A 219 0.01 4.09 10.31
C VAL A 219 -1.45 3.70 10.49
N VAL A 220 -2.01 2.98 9.52
CA VAL A 220 -3.33 2.34 9.60
C VAL A 220 -3.13 0.84 9.71
N CYS A 221 -3.59 0.25 10.77
CA CYS A 221 -3.37 -1.15 11.09
C CYS A 221 -4.70 -1.92 11.19
N ALA A 222 -4.86 -2.95 10.34
CA ALA A 222 -5.93 -3.93 10.45
C ALA A 222 -5.30 -5.32 10.48
N THR A 223 -5.09 -5.85 11.68
CA THR A 223 -4.38 -7.12 11.89
C THR A 223 -5.15 -8.33 11.38
N SER A 224 -4.48 -9.47 11.27
CA SER A 224 -5.06 -10.71 10.71
C SER A 224 -6.24 -11.29 11.51
N ASN A 225 -6.40 -10.91 12.77
CA ASN A 225 -7.54 -11.30 13.61
C ASN A 225 -8.78 -10.40 13.44
N GLU A 226 -8.63 -9.24 12.76
CA GLU A 226 -9.75 -8.35 12.51
C GLU A 226 -10.73 -8.93 11.48
N PRO A 227 -12.03 -8.56 11.55
CA PRO A 227 -13.03 -8.95 10.55
C PRO A 227 -12.60 -8.59 9.13
N SER A 228 -13.05 -9.39 8.14
CA SER A 228 -12.68 -9.19 6.73
C SER A 228 -13.01 -7.78 6.23
N LEU A 229 -14.17 -7.24 6.62
CA LEU A 229 -14.57 -5.90 6.23
C LEU A 229 -13.65 -4.82 6.85
N VAL A 230 -13.19 -4.99 8.09
CA VAL A 230 -12.25 -4.05 8.74
C VAL A 230 -10.89 -4.08 8.03
N ARG A 231 -10.40 -5.28 7.65
CA ARG A 231 -9.17 -5.42 6.85
C ARG A 231 -9.30 -4.77 5.48
N LEU A 232 -10.47 -4.91 4.84
CA LEU A 232 -10.78 -4.24 3.57
C LEU A 232 -10.79 -2.71 3.74
N LYS A 233 -11.51 -2.21 4.77
CA LYS A 233 -11.62 -0.78 5.04
C LYS A 233 -10.28 -0.14 5.37
N GLY A 234 -9.40 -0.82 6.08
CA GLY A 234 -8.07 -0.29 6.42
C GLY A 234 -7.28 0.19 5.20
N ALA A 235 -7.38 -0.51 4.08
CA ALA A 235 -6.77 -0.09 2.82
C ALA A 235 -7.40 1.21 2.28
N TYR A 236 -8.72 1.31 2.29
CA TYR A 236 -9.44 2.52 1.87
C TYR A 236 -9.24 3.69 2.82
N VAL A 237 -9.21 3.46 4.14
CA VAL A 237 -8.93 4.48 5.15
C VAL A 237 -7.54 5.08 4.96
N ALA A 238 -6.52 4.24 4.78
CA ALA A 238 -5.16 4.72 4.51
C ALA A 238 -5.09 5.53 3.20
N THR A 239 -5.78 5.07 2.15
CA THR A 239 -5.85 5.79 0.88
C THR A 239 -6.55 7.15 1.04
N ALA A 240 -7.67 7.20 1.78
CA ALA A 240 -8.40 8.44 2.05
C ALA A 240 -7.56 9.44 2.86
N ILE A 241 -6.78 8.97 3.84
CA ILE A 241 -5.82 9.81 4.58
C ILE A 241 -4.75 10.36 3.63
N ALA A 242 -4.18 9.51 2.77
CA ALA A 242 -3.20 9.96 1.78
C ALA A 242 -3.78 11.00 0.82
N GLU A 243 -5.02 10.81 0.36
CA GLU A 243 -5.74 11.77 -0.48
C GLU A 243 -5.96 13.11 0.23
N SER A 244 -6.31 13.10 1.53
CA SER A 244 -6.51 14.32 2.28
C SER A 244 -5.23 15.18 2.37
N PHE A 245 -4.05 14.56 2.48
CA PHE A 245 -2.77 15.26 2.43
C PHE A 245 -2.41 15.70 1.02
N ARG A 246 -2.63 14.86 0.00
CA ARG A 246 -2.45 15.23 -1.41
C ARG A 246 -3.27 16.47 -1.76
N ASP A 247 -4.53 16.53 -1.34
CA ASP A 247 -5.44 17.64 -1.63
C ASP A 247 -5.05 18.95 -0.92
N GLN A 248 -4.15 18.86 0.07
CA GLN A 248 -3.44 19.99 0.69
C GLN A 248 -2.12 20.36 -0.03
N GLY A 249 -1.84 19.79 -1.19
CA GLY A 249 -0.63 20.06 -1.97
C GLY A 249 0.63 19.32 -1.51
N LYS A 250 0.49 18.27 -0.69
CA LYS A 250 1.63 17.50 -0.18
C LYS A 250 2.08 16.41 -1.15
N LYS A 251 3.37 16.09 -1.10
CA LYS A 251 3.95 14.90 -1.69
C LYS A 251 3.83 13.76 -0.69
N VAL A 252 2.95 12.81 -0.99
CA VAL A 252 2.64 11.69 -0.09
C VAL A 252 3.26 10.41 -0.63
N VAL A 253 3.87 9.62 0.23
CA VAL A 253 4.18 8.22 -0.05
C VAL A 253 3.16 7.34 0.67
N LEU A 254 2.40 6.57 -0.10
CA LEU A 254 1.48 5.55 0.41
C LEU A 254 2.15 4.18 0.29
N MET A 255 2.28 3.46 1.40
CA MET A 255 2.75 2.07 1.40
C MET A 255 1.64 1.17 1.90
N MET A 256 1.30 0.12 1.15
CA MET A 256 0.24 -0.82 1.54
C MET A 256 0.79 -2.24 1.64
N ASP A 257 0.82 -2.77 2.84
CA ASP A 257 1.24 -4.13 3.14
C ASP A 257 0.07 -4.95 3.72
N SER A 258 -0.59 -5.79 2.93
CA SER A 258 -0.37 -6.08 1.52
C SER A 258 -1.67 -6.05 0.71
N VAL A 259 -1.55 -5.75 -0.56
CA VAL A 259 -2.67 -5.85 -1.51
C VAL A 259 -3.18 -7.30 -1.62
N THR A 260 -2.32 -8.29 -1.47
CA THR A 260 -2.73 -9.71 -1.42
C THR A 260 -3.68 -9.98 -0.25
N ARG A 261 -3.45 -9.35 0.91
CA ARG A 261 -4.34 -9.49 2.07
C ARG A 261 -5.65 -8.74 1.88
N PHE A 262 -5.61 -7.57 1.24
CA PHE A 262 -6.79 -6.85 0.80
C PHE A 262 -7.64 -7.72 -0.14
N ALA A 263 -7.05 -8.32 -1.16
CA ALA A 263 -7.74 -9.20 -2.10
C ALA A 263 -8.37 -10.42 -1.40
N ARG A 264 -7.68 -11.02 -0.42
CA ARG A 264 -8.22 -12.11 0.39
C ARG A 264 -9.40 -11.66 1.26
N ALA A 265 -9.32 -10.47 1.86
CA ALA A 265 -10.43 -9.91 2.63
C ALA A 265 -11.65 -9.65 1.73
N GLN A 266 -11.45 -9.07 0.54
CA GLN A 266 -12.52 -8.88 -0.44
C GLN A 266 -13.14 -10.21 -0.90
N ARG A 267 -12.32 -11.25 -1.10
CA ARG A 267 -12.83 -12.58 -1.42
C ARG A 267 -13.75 -13.12 -0.31
N GLU A 268 -13.35 -12.98 0.96
CA GLU A 268 -14.16 -13.40 2.10
C GLU A 268 -15.50 -12.65 2.14
N VAL A 269 -15.49 -11.34 1.88
CA VAL A 269 -16.69 -10.50 1.77
C VAL A 269 -17.58 -10.96 0.61
N GLY A 270 -17.03 -11.14 -0.59
CA GLY A 270 -17.78 -11.56 -1.76
C GLY A 270 -18.43 -12.95 -1.57
N LEU A 271 -17.66 -13.92 -1.05
CA LEU A 271 -18.19 -15.26 -0.73
C LEU A 271 -19.33 -15.19 0.30
N ALA A 272 -19.19 -14.35 1.33
CA ALA A 272 -20.23 -14.17 2.35
C ALA A 272 -21.51 -13.52 1.78
N CYS A 273 -21.38 -12.67 0.75
CA CYS A 273 -22.49 -12.09 0.01
C CYS A 273 -23.08 -13.02 -1.06
N GLY A 274 -22.50 -14.22 -1.27
CA GLY A 274 -23.00 -15.23 -2.21
C GLY A 274 -22.40 -15.15 -3.62
N GLU A 275 -21.29 -14.39 -3.81
CA GLU A 275 -20.58 -14.41 -5.09
C GLU A 275 -19.92 -15.79 -5.33
N PRO A 276 -19.99 -16.35 -6.53
CA PRO A 276 -19.29 -17.57 -6.85
C PRO A 276 -17.77 -17.32 -6.98
N PRO A 277 -16.93 -18.27 -6.56
CA PRO A 277 -15.48 -18.17 -6.80
C PRO A 277 -15.17 -18.37 -8.30
N THR A 278 -14.18 -17.65 -8.80
CA THR A 278 -13.71 -17.70 -10.19
C THR A 278 -12.21 -18.01 -10.26
N ARG A 279 -11.41 -17.23 -11.00
CA ARG A 279 -9.98 -17.41 -11.23
C ARG A 279 -9.21 -17.50 -9.91
N GLY A 280 -8.49 -18.61 -9.69
CA GLY A 280 -7.70 -18.84 -8.47
C GLY A 280 -8.50 -18.87 -7.16
N GLY A 281 -9.81 -19.11 -7.23
CA GLY A 281 -10.70 -19.12 -6.07
C GLY A 281 -11.08 -17.73 -5.53
N TYR A 282 -10.73 -16.66 -6.25
CA TYR A 282 -11.17 -15.30 -5.96
C TYR A 282 -12.55 -15.02 -6.55
N THR A 283 -13.31 -14.12 -5.91
CA THR A 283 -14.61 -13.66 -6.42
C THR A 283 -14.43 -12.56 -7.47
N PRO A 284 -15.39 -12.37 -8.40
CA PRO A 284 -15.34 -11.32 -9.41
C PRO A 284 -15.12 -9.92 -8.82
N SER A 285 -15.70 -9.64 -7.66
CA SER A 285 -15.56 -8.36 -6.97
C SER A 285 -14.10 -8.02 -6.61
N VAL A 286 -13.24 -9.01 -6.38
CA VAL A 286 -11.81 -8.77 -6.11
C VAL A 286 -11.14 -8.03 -7.28
N PHE A 287 -11.36 -8.51 -8.50
CA PHE A 287 -10.78 -7.92 -9.71
C PHE A 287 -11.44 -6.59 -10.09
N ALA A 288 -12.68 -6.36 -9.65
CA ALA A 288 -13.35 -5.08 -9.83
C ALA A 288 -12.88 -4.01 -8.82
N GLU A 289 -12.54 -4.41 -7.59
CA GLU A 289 -12.13 -3.48 -6.52
C GLU A 289 -10.64 -3.11 -6.58
N LEU A 290 -9.77 -4.00 -7.06
CA LEU A 290 -8.33 -3.73 -7.19
C LEU A 290 -8.04 -2.46 -8.02
N PRO A 291 -8.54 -2.30 -9.25
CA PRO A 291 -8.33 -1.09 -10.03
C PRO A 291 -8.87 0.16 -9.33
N LYS A 292 -10.06 0.07 -8.71
CA LYS A 292 -10.68 1.21 -8.01
C LYS A 292 -9.80 1.72 -6.87
N LEU A 293 -9.20 0.81 -6.09
CA LEU A 293 -8.30 1.17 -5.01
C LEU A 293 -6.97 1.76 -5.53
N LEU A 294 -6.33 1.04 -6.48
CA LEU A 294 -4.98 1.39 -6.96
C LEU A 294 -4.98 2.67 -7.80
N GLU A 295 -6.06 2.97 -8.54
CA GLU A 295 -6.21 4.18 -9.34
C GLU A 295 -6.43 5.45 -8.50
N ARG A 296 -6.73 5.36 -7.22
CA ARG A 296 -6.87 6.52 -6.33
C ARG A 296 -5.54 7.21 -6.04
N SER A 297 -4.43 6.48 -6.16
CA SER A 297 -3.07 7.03 -6.07
C SER A 297 -2.64 7.71 -7.39
N GLY A 298 -1.53 8.40 -7.32
CA GLY A 298 -0.96 9.14 -8.44
C GLY A 298 -1.04 10.65 -8.26
N ASN A 299 -0.71 11.37 -9.33
CA ASN A 299 -0.77 12.82 -9.35
C ASN A 299 -2.21 13.33 -9.46
N SER A 300 -2.47 14.47 -8.83
CA SER A 300 -3.66 15.30 -9.04
C SER A 300 -3.23 16.69 -9.51
N ASP A 301 -4.18 17.62 -9.58
CA ASP A 301 -3.94 19.02 -9.83
C ASP A 301 -3.29 19.78 -8.64
N LYS A 302 -3.33 19.18 -7.43
CA LYS A 302 -2.87 19.81 -6.17
C LYS A 302 -1.57 19.22 -5.64
N GLY A 303 -1.47 17.90 -5.59
CA GLY A 303 -0.35 17.19 -5.01
C GLY A 303 -0.19 15.79 -5.59
N SER A 304 0.64 14.96 -4.94
CA SER A 304 0.97 13.63 -5.45
C SER A 304 0.87 12.53 -4.39
N ILE A 305 0.46 11.32 -4.81
CA ILE A 305 0.58 10.10 -4.03
C ILE A 305 1.44 9.13 -4.81
N THR A 306 2.71 8.97 -4.39
CA THR A 306 3.55 7.89 -4.87
C THR A 306 3.27 6.65 -4.04
N ALA A 307 2.86 5.56 -4.69
CA ALA A 307 2.39 4.39 -3.96
C ALA A 307 3.30 3.17 -4.14
N PHE A 308 3.58 2.48 -3.03
CA PHE A 308 4.23 1.18 -3.01
C PHE A 308 3.23 0.13 -2.51
N TYR A 309 2.81 -0.74 -3.40
CA TYR A 309 1.85 -1.80 -3.13
C TYR A 309 2.56 -3.14 -3.01
N THR A 310 2.61 -3.70 -1.81
CA THR A 310 3.25 -5.01 -1.65
C THR A 310 2.32 -6.12 -2.08
N VAL A 311 2.89 -7.09 -2.79
CA VAL A 311 2.22 -8.29 -3.26
C VAL A 311 3.00 -9.50 -2.76
N LEU A 312 2.32 -10.35 -2.01
CA LEU A 312 2.90 -11.59 -1.52
C LEU A 312 2.79 -12.67 -2.61
N VAL A 313 3.93 -13.15 -3.08
CA VAL A 313 4.03 -14.15 -4.15
C VAL A 313 4.44 -15.48 -3.54
N ALA A 314 3.51 -16.43 -3.50
CA ALA A 314 3.80 -17.76 -2.97
C ALA A 314 4.62 -18.56 -3.99
N GLY A 315 5.79 -19.09 -3.55
CA GLY A 315 6.64 -19.88 -4.43
C GLY A 315 7.24 -19.12 -5.61
N ASP A 316 7.34 -17.77 -5.50
CA ASP A 316 7.82 -16.86 -6.54
C ASP A 316 6.99 -16.92 -7.85
N ASP A 317 5.72 -17.37 -7.76
CA ASP A 317 4.81 -17.45 -8.90
C ASP A 317 4.18 -16.08 -9.21
N MET A 318 4.80 -15.36 -10.13
CA MET A 318 4.31 -14.06 -10.62
C MET A 318 3.02 -14.16 -11.46
N ASN A 319 2.54 -15.39 -11.76
CA ASN A 319 1.30 -15.64 -12.52
C ASN A 319 0.10 -15.88 -11.60
N GLU A 320 0.27 -15.80 -10.27
CA GLU A 320 -0.88 -15.80 -9.36
C GLU A 320 -1.87 -14.70 -9.78
N PRO A 321 -3.19 -14.95 -9.80
CA PRO A 321 -4.20 -14.02 -10.35
C PRO A 321 -4.12 -12.60 -9.80
N VAL A 322 -3.88 -12.43 -8.50
CA VAL A 322 -3.76 -11.10 -7.89
C VAL A 322 -2.44 -10.44 -8.27
N ALA A 323 -1.33 -11.20 -8.36
CA ALA A 323 -0.04 -10.66 -8.74
C ALA A 323 -0.04 -10.18 -10.20
N ASP A 324 -0.61 -10.96 -11.09
CA ASP A 324 -0.76 -10.62 -12.52
C ASP A 324 -1.64 -9.38 -12.72
N GLU A 325 -2.81 -9.33 -12.04
CA GLU A 325 -3.72 -8.18 -12.09
C GLU A 325 -3.04 -6.90 -11.60
N VAL A 326 -2.44 -6.93 -10.42
CA VAL A 326 -1.75 -5.77 -9.84
C VAL A 326 -0.61 -5.30 -10.74
N ARG A 327 0.21 -6.22 -11.29
CA ARG A 327 1.30 -5.90 -12.21
C ARG A 327 0.81 -5.21 -13.48
N SER A 328 -0.38 -5.55 -13.97
CA SER A 328 -0.97 -4.95 -15.17
C SER A 328 -1.41 -3.49 -14.95
N ILE A 329 -1.88 -3.15 -13.74
CA ILE A 329 -2.42 -1.83 -13.38
C ILE A 329 -1.29 -0.84 -13.04
N LEU A 330 -0.18 -1.32 -12.45
CA LEU A 330 0.86 -0.46 -11.88
C LEU A 330 1.87 0.05 -12.93
N ASP A 331 2.56 1.13 -12.60
CA ASP A 331 3.54 1.82 -13.45
C ASP A 331 4.97 1.26 -13.31
N GLY A 332 5.12 0.11 -12.67
CA GLY A 332 6.38 -0.61 -12.48
C GLY A 332 6.30 -1.58 -11.32
N HIS A 333 7.35 -2.39 -11.19
CA HIS A 333 7.45 -3.38 -10.12
C HIS A 333 8.89 -3.60 -9.69
N ILE A 334 9.06 -3.88 -8.41
CA ILE A 334 10.31 -4.26 -7.76
C ILE A 334 10.13 -5.68 -7.23
N ILE A 335 11.02 -6.58 -7.63
CA ILE A 335 11.03 -7.97 -7.19
C ILE A 335 12.12 -8.17 -6.16
N LEU A 336 11.76 -8.72 -4.99
CA LEU A 336 12.70 -9.15 -3.97
C LEU A 336 13.00 -10.65 -4.14
N SER A 337 14.27 -10.95 -4.40
CA SER A 337 14.76 -12.30 -4.68
C SER A 337 15.14 -13.04 -3.40
N ARG A 338 14.69 -14.29 -3.26
CA ARG A 338 15.14 -15.21 -2.21
C ARG A 338 16.61 -15.57 -2.35
N ASP A 339 17.08 -15.72 -3.57
CA ASP A 339 18.46 -16.10 -3.83
C ASP A 339 19.43 -15.00 -3.40
N LEU A 340 19.10 -13.73 -3.67
CA LEU A 340 19.87 -12.60 -3.19
C LEU A 340 19.85 -12.52 -1.65
N ALA A 341 18.69 -12.72 -1.04
CA ALA A 341 18.57 -12.74 0.41
C ALA A 341 19.39 -13.87 1.04
N ALA A 342 19.37 -15.07 0.47
CA ALA A 342 20.16 -16.22 0.90
C ALA A 342 21.69 -15.97 0.80
N GLN A 343 22.11 -15.13 -0.16
CA GLN A 343 23.50 -14.69 -0.34
C GLN A 343 23.89 -13.52 0.59
N GLY A 344 23.00 -13.07 1.46
CA GLY A 344 23.24 -11.91 2.32
C GLY A 344 23.32 -10.59 1.54
N HIS A 345 22.70 -10.53 0.36
CA HIS A 345 22.61 -9.30 -0.44
C HIS A 345 21.34 -8.54 -0.06
N TYR A 346 21.50 -7.45 0.68
CA TYR A 346 20.38 -6.61 1.11
C TYR A 346 20.59 -5.14 0.70
N PRO A 347 19.51 -4.43 0.29
CA PRO A 347 18.17 -4.99 0.04
C PRO A 347 18.20 -6.03 -1.08
N ALA A 348 17.38 -7.06 -0.96
CA ALA A 348 17.38 -8.21 -1.88
C ALA A 348 16.63 -7.90 -3.20
N ILE A 349 16.81 -6.70 -3.74
CA ILE A 349 16.18 -6.22 -4.97
C ILE A 349 16.86 -6.89 -6.17
N ASP A 350 16.08 -7.53 -7.03
CA ASP A 350 16.56 -8.06 -8.31
C ASP A 350 16.36 -7.02 -9.41
N PRO A 351 17.43 -6.35 -9.89
CA PRO A 351 17.30 -5.32 -10.91
C PRO A 351 16.98 -5.88 -12.31
N LEU A 352 17.25 -7.17 -12.55
CA LEU A 352 17.01 -7.79 -13.86
C LEU A 352 15.54 -8.15 -14.05
N GLN A 353 14.86 -8.51 -12.97
CA GLN A 353 13.43 -8.82 -12.97
C GLN A 353 12.53 -7.64 -12.64
N SER A 354 13.11 -6.50 -12.23
CA SER A 354 12.39 -5.30 -11.83
C SER A 354 12.34 -4.24 -12.93
N VAL A 355 11.23 -3.48 -12.99
CA VAL A 355 11.01 -2.47 -14.05
C VAL A 355 10.36 -1.22 -13.46
N SER A 356 10.90 -0.04 -13.79
CA SER A 356 10.19 1.24 -13.65
C SER A 356 9.80 1.74 -15.04
N ARG A 357 8.49 1.81 -15.32
CA ARG A 357 7.99 2.26 -16.63
C ARG A 357 8.17 3.75 -16.87
N VAL A 358 8.39 4.51 -15.80
CA VAL A 358 8.55 5.98 -15.86
C VAL A 358 10.02 6.41 -15.84
N MET A 359 10.98 5.50 -15.61
CA MET A 359 12.39 5.85 -15.47
C MET A 359 12.91 6.67 -16.67
N THR A 360 12.57 6.32 -17.88
CA THR A 360 12.98 7.03 -19.09
C THR A 360 12.42 8.45 -19.20
N THR A 361 11.35 8.74 -18.47
CA THR A 361 10.72 10.08 -18.43
C THR A 361 11.32 10.95 -17.34
N VAL A 362 11.67 10.35 -16.17
CA VAL A 362 12.11 11.09 -14.97
C VAL A 362 13.64 11.13 -14.82
N ALA A 363 14.36 10.22 -15.48
CA ALA A 363 15.82 10.15 -15.44
C ALA A 363 16.44 10.79 -16.71
N GLY A 364 17.57 11.47 -16.53
CA GLY A 364 18.34 12.01 -17.66
C GLY A 364 18.98 10.94 -18.53
N PRO A 365 19.35 11.26 -19.80
CA PRO A 365 19.91 10.27 -20.74
C PRO A 365 21.19 9.59 -20.23
N ASP A 366 22.06 10.31 -19.52
CA ASP A 366 23.31 9.77 -18.97
C ASP A 366 23.02 8.76 -17.86
N HIS A 367 22.05 9.05 -17.01
CA HIS A 367 21.59 8.15 -15.96
C HIS A 367 20.98 6.86 -16.55
N CYS A 368 20.12 6.98 -17.57
CA CYS A 368 19.55 5.81 -18.24
C CYS A 368 20.65 4.92 -18.84
N ARG A 369 21.64 5.51 -19.53
CA ARG A 369 22.79 4.76 -20.08
C ARG A 369 23.60 4.05 -19.01
N ALA A 370 23.88 4.72 -17.89
CA ALA A 370 24.61 4.10 -16.79
C ALA A 370 23.83 2.91 -16.18
N ALA A 371 22.52 3.08 -15.99
CA ALA A 371 21.66 2.01 -15.50
C ALA A 371 21.61 0.80 -16.46
N GLU A 372 21.52 1.05 -17.78
CA GLU A 372 21.58 -0.01 -18.80
C GLU A 372 22.90 -0.78 -18.76
N GLN A 373 24.04 -0.08 -18.63
CA GLN A 373 25.35 -0.73 -18.53
C GLN A 373 25.49 -1.60 -17.28
N VAL A 374 25.01 -1.12 -16.11
CA VAL A 374 25.01 -1.94 -14.89
C VAL A 374 24.13 -3.18 -15.07
N ARG A 375 22.95 -3.04 -15.68
CA ARG A 375 22.08 -4.19 -16.00
C ARG A 375 22.75 -5.16 -16.98
N GLU A 376 23.48 -4.67 -18.00
CA GLU A 376 24.24 -5.50 -18.93
C GLU A 376 25.32 -6.31 -18.22
N VAL A 377 26.06 -5.70 -17.28
CA VAL A 377 27.06 -6.40 -16.44
C VAL A 377 26.41 -7.52 -15.63
N LEU A 378 25.32 -7.21 -14.92
CA LEU A 378 24.58 -8.19 -14.11
C LEU A 378 24.05 -9.35 -14.98
N ALA A 379 23.39 -9.03 -16.10
CA ALA A 379 22.79 -10.03 -17.00
C ALA A 379 23.85 -10.92 -17.66
N THR A 380 24.97 -10.32 -18.08
CA THR A 380 26.09 -11.07 -18.71
C THR A 380 26.73 -12.01 -17.72
N TYR A 381 26.99 -11.52 -16.49
CA TYR A 381 27.56 -12.36 -15.44
C TYR A 381 26.63 -13.53 -15.07
N GLU A 382 25.34 -13.24 -14.84
CA GLU A 382 24.36 -14.27 -14.45
C GLU A 382 24.24 -15.36 -15.54
N LYS A 383 24.23 -14.97 -16.81
CA LYS A 383 24.17 -15.90 -17.94
C LYS A 383 25.38 -16.84 -18.01
N GLN A 384 26.55 -16.40 -17.56
CA GLN A 384 27.82 -17.16 -17.65
C GLN A 384 28.26 -17.73 -16.29
N ARG A 385 27.48 -17.48 -15.22
CA ARG A 385 27.82 -17.81 -13.84
C ARG A 385 28.26 -19.27 -13.66
N ASP A 386 27.51 -20.20 -14.22
CA ASP A 386 27.83 -21.63 -14.10
C ASP A 386 29.15 -22.00 -14.76
N LEU A 387 29.42 -21.45 -15.95
CA LEU A 387 30.68 -21.69 -16.66
C LEU A 387 31.88 -21.07 -15.92
N ILE A 388 31.68 -19.91 -15.29
CA ILE A 388 32.69 -19.24 -14.48
C ILE A 388 32.99 -20.05 -13.23
N LEU A 389 31.96 -20.50 -12.49
CA LEU A 389 32.11 -21.31 -11.26
C LEU A 389 32.75 -22.67 -11.52
N LEU A 390 32.44 -23.31 -12.65
CA LEU A 390 33.05 -24.59 -13.08
C LEU A 390 34.48 -24.42 -13.64
N GLY A 391 34.98 -23.19 -13.79
CA GLY A 391 36.28 -22.93 -14.39
C GLY A 391 36.35 -23.23 -15.92
N ALA A 392 35.18 -23.36 -16.55
CA ALA A 392 35.07 -23.69 -17.99
C ALA A 392 35.17 -22.45 -18.88
N TYR A 393 34.98 -21.25 -18.34
CA TYR A 393 35.17 -20.00 -19.09
C TYR A 393 36.64 -19.62 -19.16
N GLN A 394 37.12 -19.36 -20.39
CA GLN A 394 38.50 -18.89 -20.64
C GLN A 394 38.48 -17.38 -20.89
N ARG A 395 39.23 -16.61 -20.08
CA ARG A 395 39.39 -15.17 -20.26
C ARG A 395 39.95 -14.86 -21.66
N GLY A 396 39.46 -13.78 -22.26
CA GLY A 396 39.81 -13.34 -23.60
C GLY A 396 38.91 -13.90 -24.71
N THR A 397 38.00 -14.84 -24.38
CA THR A 397 37.04 -15.42 -25.35
C THR A 397 35.92 -14.44 -25.71
N ASP A 398 35.39 -13.72 -24.73
CA ASP A 398 34.34 -12.71 -24.90
C ASP A 398 34.63 -11.47 -24.04
N ARG A 399 34.84 -10.31 -24.69
CA ARG A 399 35.16 -9.06 -24.05
C ARG A 399 34.06 -8.59 -23.06
N LYS A 400 32.79 -8.89 -23.37
CA LYS A 400 31.67 -8.51 -22.51
C LYS A 400 31.63 -9.34 -21.22
N VAL A 401 31.95 -10.61 -21.32
CA VAL A 401 32.03 -11.52 -20.17
C VAL A 401 33.22 -11.17 -19.31
N ASP A 402 34.40 -10.93 -19.90
CA ASP A 402 35.56 -10.47 -19.13
C ASP A 402 35.28 -9.19 -18.39
N PHE A 403 34.64 -8.23 -19.05
CA PHE A 403 34.23 -6.98 -18.44
C PHE A 403 33.24 -7.21 -17.31
N ALA A 404 32.25 -8.09 -17.45
CA ALA A 404 31.29 -8.40 -16.40
C ALA A 404 31.97 -9.05 -15.18
N ILE A 405 32.93 -9.98 -15.42
CA ILE A 405 33.71 -10.60 -14.34
C ILE A 405 34.54 -9.56 -13.56
N ASP A 406 35.15 -8.60 -14.26
CA ASP A 406 36.01 -7.59 -13.62
C ASP A 406 35.22 -6.55 -12.80
N ASN A 407 33.92 -6.35 -13.09
CA ASN A 407 33.11 -5.30 -12.47
C ASN A 407 32.01 -5.81 -11.54
N ILE A 408 31.70 -7.11 -11.51
CA ILE A 408 30.58 -7.66 -10.74
C ILE A 408 30.63 -7.35 -9.25
N ASP A 409 31.81 -7.47 -8.63
CA ASP A 409 31.98 -7.22 -7.20
C ASP A 409 31.74 -5.75 -6.85
N ALA A 410 32.19 -4.83 -7.70
CA ALA A 410 31.97 -3.39 -7.53
C ALA A 410 30.46 -3.05 -7.68
N VAL A 411 29.79 -3.65 -8.66
CA VAL A 411 28.34 -3.49 -8.88
C VAL A 411 27.55 -4.05 -7.69
N GLN A 412 27.84 -5.26 -7.26
CA GLN A 412 27.16 -5.87 -6.12
C GLN A 412 27.41 -5.06 -4.82
N GLY A 413 28.64 -4.61 -4.60
CA GLY A 413 28.99 -3.75 -3.47
C GLY A 413 28.27 -2.39 -3.50
N PHE A 414 28.02 -1.83 -4.69
CA PHE A 414 27.21 -0.61 -4.84
C PHE A 414 25.75 -0.84 -4.52
N LEU A 415 25.15 -1.97 -4.93
CA LEU A 415 23.75 -2.29 -4.71
C LEU A 415 23.43 -2.69 -3.27
N LYS A 416 24.40 -3.23 -2.53
CA LYS A 416 24.23 -3.52 -1.09
C LYS A 416 24.18 -2.22 -0.29
N GLN A 417 23.21 -2.15 0.62
CA GLN A 417 22.99 -0.97 1.48
C GLN A 417 22.55 -1.41 2.88
N GLY A 418 23.16 -0.83 3.90
CA GLY A 418 22.78 -1.07 5.29
C GLY A 418 21.39 -0.54 5.61
N THR A 419 20.71 -1.17 6.55
CA THR A 419 19.31 -0.83 6.89
C THR A 419 19.15 0.58 7.44
N GLN A 420 20.18 1.14 8.08
CA GLN A 420 20.19 2.50 8.62
C GLN A 420 20.89 3.51 7.69
N GLU A 421 21.41 3.03 6.56
CA GLU A 421 22.12 3.87 5.60
C GLU A 421 21.11 4.63 4.72
N LYS A 422 21.22 5.95 4.68
CA LYS A 422 20.53 6.81 3.72
C LYS A 422 21.45 7.09 2.54
N ALA A 423 21.02 6.78 1.33
CA ALA A 423 21.74 7.14 0.13
C ALA A 423 21.27 8.50 -0.40
N ASP A 424 22.20 9.42 -0.60
CA ASP A 424 21.90 10.67 -1.31
C ASP A 424 21.72 10.40 -2.80
N PHE A 425 20.69 11.01 -3.40
CA PHE A 425 20.33 10.78 -4.81
C PHE A 425 21.45 11.20 -5.76
N ARG A 426 22.04 12.39 -5.55
CA ARG A 426 23.11 12.92 -6.43
C ARG A 426 24.39 12.12 -6.30
N GLU A 427 24.76 11.72 -5.06
CA GLU A 427 25.90 10.84 -4.83
C GLU A 427 25.68 9.47 -5.50
N THR A 428 24.47 8.89 -5.37
CA THR A 428 24.10 7.64 -6.02
C THR A 428 24.29 7.70 -7.53
N LEU A 429 23.81 8.79 -8.17
CA LEU A 429 24.00 8.99 -9.62
C LEU A 429 25.47 9.19 -9.99
N SER A 430 26.24 9.91 -9.19
CA SER A 430 27.68 10.06 -9.42
C SER A 430 28.43 8.72 -9.33
N ARG A 431 28.06 7.86 -8.38
CA ARG A 431 28.67 6.54 -8.18
C ARG A 431 28.32 5.58 -9.31
N VAL A 432 27.05 5.50 -9.72
CA VAL A 432 26.66 4.62 -10.84
C VAL A 432 27.32 5.03 -12.17
N ASN A 433 27.45 6.34 -12.42
CA ASN A 433 28.17 6.86 -13.58
C ASN A 433 29.67 6.52 -13.54
N LYS A 434 30.30 6.51 -12.37
CA LYS A 434 31.72 6.11 -12.24
C LYS A 434 31.93 4.61 -12.47
N LEU A 435 31.04 3.77 -11.99
CA LEU A 435 31.09 2.32 -12.27
C LEU A 435 31.08 2.03 -13.77
N CYS A 436 30.38 2.86 -14.55
CA CYS A 436 30.29 2.72 -16.01
C CYS A 436 31.37 3.52 -16.77
N GLY A 437 31.71 4.71 -16.28
CA GLY A 437 32.61 5.66 -16.97
C GLY A 437 34.09 5.26 -16.97
N ALA A 438 34.55 4.53 -15.97
CA ALA A 438 35.89 3.94 -15.97
C ALA A 438 36.11 2.97 -17.15
N SER A 439 35.03 2.50 -17.75
CA SER A 439 34.99 1.49 -18.82
C SER A 439 35.02 2.07 -20.23
N ILE A 440 34.41 3.26 -20.43
CA ILE A 440 34.38 3.91 -21.75
C ILE A 440 35.78 4.40 -22.16
N ILE A 441 36.62 4.76 -21.21
CA ILE A 441 38.00 5.22 -21.46
C ILE A 441 38.88 4.05 -21.89
N ASN A 442 38.65 2.84 -21.37
CA ASN A 442 39.44 1.65 -21.74
C ASN A 442 38.94 0.98 -23.02
N ALA A 443 37.65 1.03 -23.33
CA ALA A 443 37.11 0.44 -24.59
C ALA A 443 37.38 1.29 -25.85
N ARG A 444 37.76 2.58 -25.71
CA ARG A 444 38.17 3.45 -26.82
C ARG A 444 39.68 3.45 -27.09
N LYS A 445 40.46 2.73 -26.28
CA LYS A 445 41.94 2.61 -26.45
C LYS A 445 42.41 1.25 -26.94
N GLY A 446 41.49 0.36 -27.36
CA GLY A 446 41.80 -0.96 -27.93
C GLY A 446 41.28 -1.13 -29.35
#